data_a7f40a1e5a5a96e72fcfd96e2b774b7f
#
_entry.id   a7f40a1e5a5a96e72fcfd96e2b774b7f
#
_cell.length_a   1.000
_cell.length_b   1.000
_cell.length_c   1.000
_cell.angle_alpha   90.00
_cell.angle_beta   90.00
_cell.angle_gamma   90.00
#
_symmetry.space_group_name_H-M   'P 1'
#
loop_
_entity.id
_entity.type
_entity.pdbx_description
1 polymer ?
#
loop_
_entity_poly.entity_id
_entity_poly.type
_entity_poly.pdbx_seq_one_letter_code
_entity_poly.pdbx_strand_id
1 'polypeptide(L)'
;FQAEDGIRDRSPSRGLGDVYKRQDKGPFKHYMLKEIYEQPIAIKNTLEGRVKSGVVVEDIFGPGSSEILKGIEHVQIIACGTSFHSGMVAKYWFEEHADVSCNVEIASEFRYRKSKVHPNSLLVTISQSGETADTLAALRLAKEIGYQSSLSICNVPGSSLVRESDMAYLMKAGVEIGVASTKAFTVQLVGLLLLVVAVGRHKSLSKQAERDIVSALSALPAKIEQVLDMSKAITLLAEDFADKHHSLFLGRGDQYPIAMEGALKLKEISYIHAEAYAAGELKHGPLALIDADMPVIVVAPNNELLEKLHSNVEEVRARGGLMYVFADTGANFKSDSTMKVLAVPHCEKAIAPILYSVPLQLLSYYVALIKGTDVDQPRNLAKSVTVE
;
A
#
# COMPACT_ATOMS: atom_id res chain seq x y z
N PHE A 1 42.72 27.12 -7.84
CA PHE A 1 41.79 28.07 -7.18
C PHE A 1 40.69 27.25 -6.54
N GLN A 2 40.72 27.21 -5.22
CA GLN A 2 39.69 26.69 -4.35
C GLN A 2 38.44 27.57 -4.47
N ALA A 3 37.29 26.98 -4.51
CA ALA A 3 36.05 27.60 -4.11
C ALA A 3 35.30 26.61 -3.20
N GLU A 4 35.67 26.60 -1.94
CA GLU A 4 34.78 26.31 -0.85
C GLU A 4 33.85 27.52 -0.75
N ASP A 5 32.55 27.32 -0.90
CA ASP A 5 31.57 28.07 -0.12
C ASP A 5 30.24 27.34 -0.09
N GLY A 6 29.89 26.97 1.13
CA GLY A 6 28.71 26.23 1.48
C GLY A 6 27.42 26.95 1.15
N ILE A 7 26.57 26.26 0.44
CA ILE A 7 25.15 26.54 0.44
C ILE A 7 24.64 26.21 1.86
N ARG A 8 24.53 27.24 2.68
CA ARG A 8 23.86 27.16 3.98
C ARG A 8 22.36 26.96 3.69
N ASP A 9 21.93 25.73 3.88
CA ASP A 9 20.53 25.37 3.90
C ASP A 9 19.78 26.23 4.94
N ARG A 10 19.00 27.17 4.46
CA ARG A 10 18.09 28.00 5.27
C ARG A 10 16.66 27.44 5.18
N SER A 11 16.52 26.13 5.38
CA SER A 11 15.23 25.50 5.49
C SER A 11 14.63 25.72 6.89
N PRO A 12 13.34 26.08 7.03
CA PRO A 12 12.65 26.22 8.32
C PRO A 12 12.45 24.87 9.06
N SER A 13 13.04 23.79 8.58
CA SER A 13 12.87 22.42 9.06
C SER A 13 13.76 22.04 10.27
N ARG A 14 14.38 22.99 10.97
CA ARG A 14 15.24 22.68 12.15
C ARG A 14 14.58 21.82 13.22
N GLY A 15 13.25 21.85 13.36
CA GLY A 15 12.53 21.02 14.31
C GLY A 15 12.29 19.56 13.85
N LEU A 16 12.07 19.34 12.56
CA LEU A 16 11.87 18.01 11.98
C LEU A 16 13.19 17.24 11.85
N GLY A 17 14.27 17.92 11.45
CA GLY A 17 15.60 17.30 11.33
C GLY A 17 16.13 16.71 12.65
N ASP A 18 15.79 17.30 13.79
CA ASP A 18 16.21 16.80 15.10
C ASP A 18 15.38 15.61 15.58
N VAL A 19 14.12 15.50 15.16
CA VAL A 19 13.27 14.33 15.39
C VAL A 19 13.76 13.13 14.58
N TYR A 20 14.15 13.34 13.32
CA TYR A 20 14.70 12.28 12.48
C TYR A 20 16.07 11.78 12.96
N LYS A 21 16.94 12.65 13.48
CA LYS A 21 18.25 12.28 14.05
C LYS A 21 18.19 11.47 15.33
N ARG A 22 17.03 11.45 16.03
CA ARG A 22 16.83 10.72 17.28
C ARG A 22 16.26 9.31 17.12
N GLN A 23 15.86 8.90 15.90
CA GLN A 23 15.43 7.52 15.68
C GLN A 23 16.63 6.62 15.45
N ASP A 24 17.03 5.89 16.51
CA ASP A 24 17.98 4.81 16.43
C ASP A 24 17.40 3.63 15.61
N LYS A 25 18.26 2.97 14.81
CA LYS A 25 17.91 1.73 14.09
C LYS A 25 17.59 0.57 15.05
N GLY A 26 18.00 0.69 16.32
CA GLY A 26 17.92 -0.41 17.28
C GLY A 26 18.70 -1.63 16.80
N PRO A 27 18.18 -2.84 16.93
CA PRO A 27 18.86 -4.08 16.51
C PRO A 27 18.88 -4.29 14.98
N PHE A 28 18.24 -3.41 14.21
CA PHE A 28 18.10 -3.58 12.76
C PHE A 28 19.25 -2.95 11.98
N LYS A 29 19.67 -3.64 10.91
CA LYS A 29 20.73 -3.14 10.03
C LYS A 29 20.29 -1.90 9.24
N HIS A 30 19.01 -1.85 8.82
CA HIS A 30 18.45 -0.79 7.98
C HIS A 30 17.14 -0.26 8.57
N TYR A 31 16.80 1.00 8.26
CA TYR A 31 15.52 1.60 8.66
C TYR A 31 14.34 0.87 8.02
N MET A 32 14.42 0.52 6.75
CA MET A 32 13.35 -0.22 6.07
C MET A 32 13.00 -1.53 6.79
N LEU A 33 13.99 -2.32 7.22
CA LEU A 33 13.71 -3.55 7.96
C LEU A 33 13.04 -3.26 9.30
N LYS A 34 13.54 -2.27 10.04
CA LYS A 34 12.91 -1.80 11.28
C LYS A 34 11.45 -1.43 11.04
N GLU A 35 11.17 -0.65 10.01
CA GLU A 35 9.83 -0.17 9.67
C GLU A 35 8.90 -1.30 9.23
N ILE A 36 9.41 -2.34 8.56
CA ILE A 36 8.66 -3.56 8.28
C ILE A 36 8.26 -4.27 9.59
N TYR A 37 9.19 -4.38 10.55
CA TYR A 37 8.93 -5.02 11.85
C TYR A 37 8.10 -4.14 12.81
N GLU A 38 8.01 -2.84 12.58
CA GLU A 38 7.15 -1.93 13.34
C GLU A 38 5.67 -1.98 12.93
N GLN A 39 5.31 -2.64 11.82
CA GLN A 39 3.93 -2.66 11.30
C GLN A 39 2.90 -3.15 12.33
N PRO A 40 3.11 -4.22 13.12
CA PRO A 40 2.15 -4.63 14.14
C PRO A 40 1.83 -3.52 15.14
N ILE A 41 2.84 -2.84 15.65
CA ILE A 41 2.64 -1.74 16.61
C ILE A 41 2.05 -0.49 15.95
N ALA A 42 2.45 -0.18 14.72
CA ALA A 42 1.89 0.95 13.96
C ALA A 42 0.39 0.77 13.72
N ILE A 43 -0.06 -0.45 13.43
CA ILE A 43 -1.48 -0.78 13.25
C ILE A 43 -2.22 -0.71 14.59
N LYS A 44 -1.66 -1.28 15.68
CA LYS A 44 -2.24 -1.15 17.03
C LYS A 44 -2.46 0.33 17.40
N ASN A 45 -1.44 1.17 17.23
CA ASN A 45 -1.51 2.61 17.48
C ASN A 45 -2.55 3.32 16.58
N THR A 46 -2.68 2.85 15.33
CA THR A 46 -3.64 3.41 14.39
C THR A 46 -5.08 3.06 14.77
N LEU A 47 -5.33 1.89 15.30
CA LEU A 47 -6.67 1.47 15.74
C LEU A 47 -7.07 2.04 17.10
N GLU A 48 -6.09 2.45 17.92
CA GLU A 48 -6.34 2.98 19.28
C GLU A 48 -7.20 4.24 19.25
N GLY A 49 -8.36 4.16 19.95
CA GLY A 49 -9.35 5.23 20.02
C GLY A 49 -10.20 5.41 18.77
N ARG A 50 -9.99 4.60 17.72
CA ARG A 50 -10.72 4.69 16.43
C ARG A 50 -11.78 3.65 16.25
N VAL A 51 -11.71 2.59 17.04
CA VAL A 51 -12.75 1.57 17.15
C VAL A 51 -13.20 1.44 18.60
N LYS A 52 -14.51 1.35 18.79
CA LYS A 52 -15.11 1.23 20.12
C LYS A 52 -16.25 0.23 20.07
N SER A 53 -16.18 -0.81 20.89
CA SER A 53 -17.24 -1.85 20.96
C SER A 53 -17.57 -2.50 19.62
N GLY A 54 -16.54 -2.74 18.78
CA GLY A 54 -16.70 -3.34 17.45
C GLY A 54 -17.24 -2.40 16.38
N VAL A 55 -17.21 -1.10 16.60
CA VAL A 55 -17.75 -0.06 15.70
C VAL A 55 -16.67 0.99 15.43
N VAL A 56 -16.59 1.46 14.19
CA VAL A 56 -15.69 2.57 13.81
C VAL A 56 -16.25 3.89 14.35
N VAL A 57 -15.41 4.70 14.96
CA VAL A 57 -15.75 6.06 15.43
C VAL A 57 -15.63 7.03 14.24
N GLU A 58 -16.70 7.66 13.81
CA GLU A 58 -16.70 8.52 12.62
C GLU A 58 -15.92 9.82 12.82
N ASP A 59 -15.94 10.41 14.00
CA ASP A 59 -15.22 11.66 14.30
C ASP A 59 -13.69 11.57 14.10
N ILE A 60 -13.15 10.36 13.86
CA ILE A 60 -11.74 10.17 13.51
C ILE A 60 -11.34 10.84 12.18
N PHE A 61 -12.31 11.13 11.31
CA PHE A 61 -12.09 11.81 10.04
C PHE A 61 -12.21 13.32 10.15
N GLY A 62 -12.60 13.84 11.29
CA GLY A 62 -12.74 15.25 11.59
C GLY A 62 -14.14 15.61 12.14
N PRO A 63 -14.27 16.77 12.76
CA PRO A 63 -15.56 17.24 13.29
C PRO A 63 -16.61 17.32 12.17
N GLY A 64 -17.82 16.78 12.42
CA GLY A 64 -18.91 16.80 11.45
C GLY A 64 -18.79 15.82 10.29
N SER A 65 -17.79 14.94 10.30
CA SER A 65 -17.57 13.94 9.25
C SER A 65 -18.77 13.02 9.04
N SER A 66 -19.52 12.66 10.08
CA SER A 66 -20.69 11.79 9.99
C SER A 66 -21.76 12.31 9.00
N GLU A 67 -22.06 13.61 9.04
CA GLU A 67 -23.03 14.21 8.12
C GLU A 67 -22.52 14.21 6.67
N ILE A 68 -21.23 14.45 6.45
CA ILE A 68 -20.61 14.42 5.13
C ILE A 68 -20.64 12.99 4.60
N LEU A 69 -20.15 12.01 5.37
CA LEU A 69 -20.03 10.61 4.96
C LEU A 69 -21.37 9.98 4.63
N LYS A 70 -22.44 10.36 5.33
CA LYS A 70 -23.81 9.91 5.05
C LYS A 70 -24.30 10.29 3.65
N GLY A 71 -23.90 11.46 3.16
CA GLY A 71 -24.34 11.99 1.86
C GLY A 71 -23.54 11.46 0.66
N ILE A 72 -22.43 10.73 0.87
CA ILE A 72 -21.52 10.34 -0.22
C ILE A 72 -22.15 9.26 -1.12
N GLU A 73 -22.06 9.47 -2.43
CA GLU A 73 -22.51 8.55 -3.49
C GLU A 73 -21.34 8.15 -4.41
N HIS A 74 -20.27 8.93 -4.41
CA HIS A 74 -19.08 8.67 -5.20
C HIS A 74 -17.82 9.07 -4.43
N VAL A 75 -16.76 8.30 -4.57
CA VAL A 75 -15.43 8.62 -4.02
C VAL A 75 -14.43 8.77 -5.16
N GLN A 76 -13.72 9.90 -5.18
CA GLN A 76 -12.58 10.13 -6.05
C GLN A 76 -11.31 10.10 -5.21
N ILE A 77 -10.44 9.12 -5.42
CA ILE A 77 -9.14 9.03 -4.73
C ILE A 77 -8.05 9.56 -5.66
N ILE A 78 -7.16 10.39 -5.13
CA ILE A 78 -6.03 10.96 -5.84
C ILE A 78 -4.76 10.76 -5.02
N ALA A 79 -3.75 10.15 -5.62
CA ALA A 79 -2.49 9.86 -4.97
C ALA A 79 -1.37 9.58 -5.98
N CYS A 80 -0.13 9.40 -5.48
CA CYS A 80 1.03 8.99 -6.26
C CYS A 80 1.67 7.73 -5.68
N GLY A 81 2.32 6.90 -6.54
CA GLY A 81 3.15 5.76 -6.15
C GLY A 81 2.44 4.78 -5.21
N THR A 82 3.09 4.44 -4.11
CA THR A 82 2.57 3.53 -3.07
C THR A 82 1.18 3.94 -2.57
N SER A 83 0.95 5.25 -2.37
CA SER A 83 -0.36 5.76 -1.95
C SER A 83 -1.43 5.59 -3.03
N PHE A 84 -1.08 5.65 -4.32
CA PHE A 84 -2.00 5.32 -5.41
C PHE A 84 -2.41 3.83 -5.36
N HIS A 85 -1.46 2.91 -5.09
CA HIS A 85 -1.78 1.49 -4.93
C HIS A 85 -2.72 1.23 -3.75
N SER A 86 -2.57 1.95 -2.63
CA SER A 86 -3.52 1.84 -1.51
C SER A 86 -4.92 2.32 -1.88
N GLY A 87 -5.02 3.38 -2.68
CA GLY A 87 -6.28 3.85 -3.24
C GLY A 87 -6.92 2.82 -4.17
N MET A 88 -6.14 2.13 -5.00
CA MET A 88 -6.65 1.06 -5.87
C MET A 88 -7.22 -0.13 -5.08
N VAL A 89 -6.65 -0.49 -3.94
CA VAL A 89 -7.26 -1.48 -3.03
C VAL A 89 -8.59 -0.95 -2.50
N ALA A 90 -8.60 0.30 -2.02
CA ALA A 90 -9.79 0.92 -1.45
C ALA A 90 -10.97 1.00 -2.44
N LYS A 91 -10.70 1.12 -3.74
CA LYS A 91 -11.73 1.05 -4.78
C LYS A 91 -12.55 -0.23 -4.66
N TYR A 92 -11.90 -1.40 -4.59
CA TYR A 92 -12.61 -2.68 -4.40
C TYR A 92 -13.42 -2.69 -3.11
N TRP A 93 -12.87 -2.19 -2.02
CA TRP A 93 -13.55 -2.14 -0.73
C TRP A 93 -14.77 -1.21 -0.73
N PHE A 94 -14.69 -0.02 -1.36
CA PHE A 94 -15.84 0.89 -1.47
C PHE A 94 -16.99 0.27 -2.25
N GLU A 95 -16.68 -0.36 -3.38
CA GLU A 95 -17.69 -1.01 -4.22
C GLU A 95 -18.30 -2.25 -3.52
N GLU A 96 -17.47 -3.06 -2.83
CA GLU A 96 -17.93 -4.30 -2.17
C GLU A 96 -18.65 -4.06 -0.84
N HIS A 97 -18.09 -3.20 0.02
CA HIS A 97 -18.58 -3.05 1.40
C HIS A 97 -19.43 -1.81 1.62
N ALA A 98 -19.29 -0.78 0.81
CA ALA A 98 -20.02 0.47 1.00
C ALA A 98 -21.10 0.70 -0.07
N ASP A 99 -21.15 -0.08 -1.16
CA ASP A 99 -22.02 0.14 -2.31
C ASP A 99 -21.90 1.57 -2.87
N VAL A 100 -20.65 2.07 -2.93
CA VAL A 100 -20.31 3.41 -3.40
C VAL A 100 -19.30 3.30 -4.54
N SER A 101 -19.59 3.94 -5.66
CA SER A 101 -18.66 3.96 -6.78
C SER A 101 -17.38 4.70 -6.42
N CYS A 102 -16.23 4.16 -6.84
CA CYS A 102 -14.94 4.73 -6.51
C CYS A 102 -14.01 4.78 -7.72
N ASN A 103 -13.46 5.96 -8.00
CA ASN A 103 -12.40 6.15 -8.97
C ASN A 103 -11.08 6.48 -8.27
N VAL A 104 -9.99 6.02 -8.87
CA VAL A 104 -8.63 6.28 -8.37
C VAL A 104 -7.78 6.81 -9.51
N GLU A 105 -7.11 7.93 -9.30
CA GLU A 105 -6.26 8.55 -10.31
C GLU A 105 -4.90 8.96 -9.76
N ILE A 106 -3.90 8.92 -10.63
CA ILE A 106 -2.58 9.45 -10.35
C ILE A 106 -2.67 10.98 -10.32
N ALA A 107 -2.12 11.61 -9.28
CA ALA A 107 -2.26 13.04 -9.07
C ALA A 107 -1.67 13.89 -10.22
N SER A 108 -0.52 13.49 -10.79
CA SER A 108 0.09 14.18 -11.94
C SER A 108 -0.81 14.17 -13.17
N GLU A 109 -1.62 13.13 -13.38
CA GLU A 109 -2.53 13.03 -14.52
C GLU A 109 -3.84 13.77 -14.28
N PHE A 110 -4.38 13.68 -13.05
CA PHE A 110 -5.61 14.36 -12.68
C PHE A 110 -5.51 15.87 -12.84
N ARG A 111 -4.39 16.47 -12.45
CA ARG A 111 -4.20 17.93 -12.43
C ARG A 111 -4.17 18.60 -13.80
N TYR A 112 -3.98 17.84 -14.87
CA TYR A 112 -3.86 18.39 -16.24
C TYR A 112 -5.02 18.00 -17.17
N ARG A 113 -5.95 17.16 -16.73
CA ARG A 113 -7.09 16.79 -17.53
C ARG A 113 -8.36 17.53 -17.11
N LYS A 114 -9.30 17.69 -18.03
CA LYS A 114 -10.65 18.15 -17.71
C LYS A 114 -11.42 17.01 -17.04
N SER A 115 -11.56 17.08 -15.71
CA SER A 115 -12.33 16.11 -14.93
C SER A 115 -13.80 16.53 -14.83
N LYS A 116 -14.69 15.53 -14.81
CA LYS A 116 -16.12 15.72 -14.52
C LYS A 116 -16.35 15.35 -13.06
N VAL A 117 -16.90 16.29 -12.30
CA VAL A 117 -17.27 16.04 -10.90
C VAL A 117 -18.64 15.33 -10.86
N HIS A 118 -18.72 14.22 -10.15
CA HIS A 118 -19.97 13.54 -9.86
C HIS A 118 -20.68 14.24 -8.68
N PRO A 119 -22.01 14.33 -8.67
CA PRO A 119 -22.73 14.81 -7.50
C PRO A 119 -22.40 14.01 -6.25
N ASN A 120 -22.49 14.63 -5.09
CA ASN A 120 -22.26 13.98 -3.79
C ASN A 120 -20.93 13.21 -3.71
N SER A 121 -19.87 13.77 -4.32
CA SER A 121 -18.55 13.15 -4.34
C SER A 121 -17.69 13.58 -3.14
N LEU A 122 -17.01 12.61 -2.53
CA LEU A 122 -15.90 12.85 -1.63
C LEU A 122 -14.58 12.75 -2.40
N LEU A 123 -13.78 13.81 -2.36
CA LEU A 123 -12.39 13.75 -2.79
C LEU A 123 -11.53 13.21 -1.64
N VAL A 124 -10.75 12.15 -1.90
CA VAL A 124 -9.80 11.61 -0.94
C VAL A 124 -8.39 11.75 -1.49
N THR A 125 -7.51 12.43 -0.75
CA THR A 125 -6.08 12.48 -1.06
C THR A 125 -5.30 11.61 -0.07
N ILE A 126 -4.29 10.90 -0.56
CA ILE A 126 -3.47 10.02 0.26
C ILE A 126 -2.01 10.40 0.08
N SER A 127 -1.32 10.69 1.19
CA SER A 127 0.11 11.01 1.18
C SER A 127 0.75 10.70 2.54
N GLN A 128 1.92 10.10 2.55
CA GLN A 128 2.67 9.91 3.79
C GLN A 128 3.13 11.26 4.37
N SER A 129 3.76 12.11 3.56
CA SER A 129 4.30 13.41 3.99
C SER A 129 3.24 14.52 4.08
N GLY A 130 2.18 14.43 3.26
CA GLY A 130 1.21 15.51 3.08
C GLY A 130 1.74 16.75 2.33
N GLU A 131 2.93 16.63 1.70
CA GLU A 131 3.61 17.71 0.97
C GLU A 131 3.92 17.31 -0.49
N THR A 132 3.35 16.22 -1.01
CA THR A 132 3.54 15.79 -2.39
C THR A 132 2.96 16.85 -3.33
N ALA A 133 3.80 17.45 -4.17
CA ALA A 133 3.45 18.61 -5.00
C ALA A 133 2.24 18.33 -5.90
N ASP A 134 2.25 17.21 -6.64
CA ASP A 134 1.15 16.83 -7.53
C ASP A 134 -0.17 16.61 -6.77
N THR A 135 -0.11 15.94 -5.61
CA THR A 135 -1.31 15.65 -4.82
C THR A 135 -1.92 16.96 -4.26
N LEU A 136 -1.08 17.89 -3.83
CA LEU A 136 -1.53 19.19 -3.34
C LEU A 136 -2.14 20.04 -4.47
N ALA A 137 -1.51 20.07 -5.65
CA ALA A 137 -2.04 20.75 -6.82
C ALA A 137 -3.37 20.13 -7.29
N ALA A 138 -3.48 18.80 -7.25
CA ALA A 138 -4.72 18.12 -7.58
C ALA A 138 -5.85 18.41 -6.59
N LEU A 139 -5.57 18.50 -5.27
CA LEU A 139 -6.54 18.93 -4.26
C LEU A 139 -7.08 20.35 -4.56
N ARG A 140 -6.18 21.29 -4.86
CA ARG A 140 -6.57 22.68 -5.18
C ARG A 140 -7.42 22.74 -6.43
N LEU A 141 -7.01 22.08 -7.52
CA LEU A 141 -7.80 21.98 -8.74
C LEU A 141 -9.18 21.36 -8.47
N ALA A 142 -9.25 20.29 -7.69
CA ALA A 142 -10.52 19.65 -7.39
C ALA A 142 -11.52 20.58 -6.69
N LYS A 143 -11.05 21.44 -5.78
CA LYS A 143 -11.88 22.47 -5.15
C LYS A 143 -12.38 23.51 -6.17
N GLU A 144 -11.50 23.95 -7.08
CA GLU A 144 -11.85 24.90 -8.14
C GLU A 144 -12.91 24.35 -9.10
N ILE A 145 -12.85 23.07 -9.45
CA ILE A 145 -13.82 22.44 -10.37
C ILE A 145 -15.10 21.97 -9.69
N GLY A 146 -15.24 22.10 -8.36
CA GLY A 146 -16.50 21.98 -7.65
C GLY A 146 -16.66 20.74 -6.77
N TYR A 147 -15.59 20.03 -6.38
CA TYR A 147 -15.67 19.06 -5.28
C TYR A 147 -16.00 19.79 -3.97
N GLN A 148 -17.12 19.41 -3.36
CA GLN A 148 -17.66 20.08 -2.17
C GLN A 148 -17.05 19.60 -0.85
N SER A 149 -16.48 18.38 -0.83
CA SER A 149 -15.90 17.78 0.36
C SER A 149 -14.60 17.09 0.01
N SER A 150 -13.59 17.30 0.84
CA SER A 150 -12.27 16.67 0.72
C SER A 150 -11.80 16.09 2.03
N LEU A 151 -11.15 14.92 1.95
CA LEU A 151 -10.51 14.24 3.06
C LEU A 151 -9.05 13.93 2.71
N SER A 152 -8.11 14.30 3.56
CA SER A 152 -6.71 13.87 3.45
C SER A 152 -6.38 12.77 4.43
N ILE A 153 -5.85 11.65 3.91
CA ILE A 153 -5.24 10.58 4.72
C ILE A 153 -3.74 10.82 4.73
N CYS A 154 -3.20 11.25 5.87
CA CYS A 154 -1.82 11.73 5.98
C CYS A 154 -1.16 11.31 7.29
N ASN A 155 0.18 11.17 7.30
CA ASN A 155 0.91 10.80 8.52
C ASN A 155 1.49 12.01 9.27
N VAL A 156 1.62 13.17 8.61
CA VAL A 156 2.26 14.36 9.20
C VAL A 156 1.18 15.38 9.59
N PRO A 157 0.97 15.61 10.89
CA PRO A 157 0.05 16.65 11.37
C PRO A 157 0.51 18.02 10.90
N GLY A 158 -0.43 18.86 10.49
CA GLY A 158 -0.14 20.23 10.07
C GLY A 158 0.53 20.37 8.69
N SER A 159 0.64 19.27 7.91
CA SER A 159 1.06 19.33 6.52
C SER A 159 0.08 20.12 5.64
N SER A 160 0.52 20.51 4.45
CA SER A 160 -0.29 21.31 3.53
C SER A 160 -1.59 20.62 3.14
N LEU A 161 -1.56 19.32 2.83
CA LEU A 161 -2.78 18.54 2.56
C LEU A 161 -3.76 18.57 3.74
N VAL A 162 -3.27 18.40 4.97
CA VAL A 162 -4.12 18.43 6.17
C VAL A 162 -4.75 19.80 6.38
N ARG A 163 -3.99 20.88 6.16
CA ARG A 163 -4.50 22.25 6.33
C ARG A 163 -5.49 22.68 5.25
N GLU A 164 -5.32 22.17 4.04
CA GLU A 164 -6.13 22.57 2.89
C GLU A 164 -7.34 21.66 2.64
N SER A 165 -7.46 20.51 3.31
CA SER A 165 -8.63 19.64 3.21
C SER A 165 -9.70 20.01 4.23
N ASP A 166 -10.96 19.66 3.93
CA ASP A 166 -12.10 19.91 4.83
C ASP A 166 -12.10 18.94 6.01
N MET A 167 -11.61 17.73 5.77
CA MET A 167 -11.43 16.66 6.77
C MET A 167 -10.01 16.08 6.68
N ALA A 168 -9.52 15.54 7.79
CA ALA A 168 -8.22 14.91 7.83
C ALA A 168 -8.20 13.68 8.74
N TYR A 169 -7.69 12.57 8.19
CA TYR A 169 -7.37 11.37 8.94
C TYR A 169 -5.87 11.31 9.14
N LEU A 170 -5.43 11.50 10.39
CA LEU A 170 -4.01 11.42 10.73
C LEU A 170 -3.64 9.97 11.04
N MET A 171 -2.83 9.35 10.20
CA MET A 171 -2.22 8.06 10.47
C MET A 171 -1.32 8.14 11.70
N LYS A 172 -1.16 7.01 12.41
CA LYS A 172 -0.25 6.93 13.56
C LYS A 172 0.91 5.96 13.25
N ALA A 173 1.43 6.02 12.02
CA ALA A 173 2.53 5.16 11.58
C ALA A 173 3.87 5.48 12.29
N GLY A 174 3.96 6.62 12.96
CA GLY A 174 5.24 7.15 13.44
C GLY A 174 6.12 7.66 12.29
N VAL A 175 7.38 7.92 12.58
CA VAL A 175 8.34 8.38 11.56
C VAL A 175 8.76 7.21 10.68
N GLU A 176 8.79 7.43 9.37
CA GLU A 176 9.28 6.49 8.36
C GLU A 176 10.44 7.15 7.59
N ILE A 177 11.64 6.59 7.72
CA ILE A 177 12.91 7.16 7.22
C ILE A 177 13.32 6.54 5.90
N GLY A 178 13.15 5.22 5.75
CA GLY A 178 13.44 4.51 4.50
C GLY A 178 12.70 5.16 3.33
N VAL A 179 13.39 5.38 2.20
CA VAL A 179 12.78 6.04 1.03
C VAL A 179 11.60 5.21 0.51
N ALA A 180 11.78 3.90 0.37
CA ALA A 180 10.70 2.99 0.00
C ALA A 180 9.70 2.84 1.16
N SER A 181 8.45 3.18 0.93
CA SER A 181 7.41 3.15 1.96
C SER A 181 7.01 1.73 2.32
N THR A 182 6.83 1.44 3.61
CA THR A 182 6.44 0.13 4.16
C THR A 182 5.29 0.24 5.15
N LYS A 183 5.57 0.61 6.41
CA LYS A 183 4.53 0.74 7.44
C LYS A 183 3.49 1.82 7.14
N ALA A 184 3.88 2.89 6.45
CA ALA A 184 2.92 3.91 6.02
C ALA A 184 1.88 3.34 5.05
N PHE A 185 2.27 2.44 4.14
CA PHE A 185 1.35 1.76 3.22
C PHE A 185 0.31 0.92 3.96
N THR A 186 0.74 0.04 4.87
CA THR A 186 -0.19 -0.80 5.64
C THR A 186 -1.14 0.02 6.51
N VAL A 187 -0.64 1.12 7.09
CA VAL A 187 -1.48 2.04 7.88
C VAL A 187 -2.42 2.87 6.99
N GLN A 188 -2.04 3.21 5.74
CA GLN A 188 -2.95 3.80 4.76
C GLN A 188 -4.12 2.86 4.47
N LEU A 189 -3.83 1.59 4.21
CA LEU A 189 -4.86 0.57 3.98
C LEU A 189 -5.81 0.42 5.18
N VAL A 190 -5.28 0.41 6.41
CA VAL A 190 -6.12 0.40 7.62
C VAL A 190 -7.03 1.64 7.67
N GLY A 191 -6.49 2.83 7.44
CA GLY A 191 -7.26 4.08 7.43
C GLY A 191 -8.34 4.11 6.35
N LEU A 192 -8.02 3.60 5.16
CA LEU A 192 -8.96 3.47 4.05
C LEU A 192 -10.08 2.47 4.37
N LEU A 193 -9.75 1.31 4.95
CA LEU A 193 -10.77 0.33 5.34
C LEU A 193 -11.70 0.88 6.44
N LEU A 194 -11.16 1.65 7.41
CA LEU A 194 -11.99 2.37 8.39
C LEU A 194 -12.92 3.39 7.71
N LEU A 195 -12.45 4.10 6.69
CA LEU A 195 -13.27 5.05 5.92
C LEU A 195 -14.39 4.32 5.15
N VAL A 196 -14.05 3.21 4.50
CA VAL A 196 -15.02 2.36 3.79
C VAL A 196 -16.13 1.88 4.73
N VAL A 197 -15.77 1.42 5.94
CA VAL A 197 -16.73 0.99 6.96
C VAL A 197 -17.60 2.15 7.44
N ALA A 198 -17.03 3.32 7.68
CA ALA A 198 -17.76 4.51 8.11
C ALA A 198 -18.79 4.97 7.04
N VAL A 199 -18.38 4.99 5.77
CA VAL A 199 -19.32 5.31 4.65
C VAL A 199 -20.34 4.21 4.48
N GLY A 200 -19.92 2.95 4.46
CA GLY A 200 -20.78 1.78 4.22
C GLY A 200 -21.89 1.61 5.27
N ARG A 201 -21.64 2.00 6.52
CA ARG A 201 -22.63 2.02 7.59
C ARG A 201 -23.89 2.80 7.23
N HIS A 202 -23.73 3.87 6.47
CA HIS A 202 -24.84 4.71 6.01
C HIS A 202 -25.49 4.20 4.72
N LYS A 203 -24.97 3.10 4.15
CA LYS A 203 -25.43 2.49 2.90
C LYS A 203 -25.87 1.04 3.15
N SER A 204 -25.14 0.08 2.64
CA SER A 204 -25.53 -1.34 2.62
C SER A 204 -24.81 -2.19 3.68
N LEU A 205 -23.76 -1.69 4.34
CA LEU A 205 -22.98 -2.47 5.29
C LEU A 205 -23.79 -2.81 6.55
N SER A 206 -24.00 -4.10 6.80
CA SER A 206 -24.72 -4.54 8.01
C SER A 206 -23.87 -4.32 9.26
N LYS A 207 -24.54 -4.15 10.41
CA LYS A 207 -23.86 -4.05 11.72
C LYS A 207 -23.00 -5.27 12.04
N GLN A 208 -23.35 -6.45 11.53
CA GLN A 208 -22.55 -7.66 11.72
C GLN A 208 -21.29 -7.60 10.86
N ALA A 209 -21.39 -7.25 9.58
CA ALA A 209 -20.25 -7.12 8.68
C ALA A 209 -19.25 -6.04 9.20
N GLU A 210 -19.75 -4.93 9.73
CA GLU A 210 -18.87 -3.94 10.39
C GLU A 210 -18.10 -4.54 11.56
N ARG A 211 -18.78 -5.28 12.45
CA ARG A 211 -18.11 -5.94 13.59
C ARG A 211 -17.08 -6.97 13.13
N ASP A 212 -17.37 -7.71 12.07
CA ASP A 212 -16.47 -8.73 11.52
C ASP A 212 -15.19 -8.08 10.95
N ILE A 213 -15.34 -6.99 10.18
CA ILE A 213 -14.19 -6.21 9.66
C ILE A 213 -13.36 -5.61 10.80
N VAL A 214 -14.01 -5.01 11.81
CA VAL A 214 -13.30 -4.44 12.95
C VAL A 214 -12.59 -5.51 13.78
N SER A 215 -13.20 -6.70 13.93
CA SER A 215 -12.57 -7.84 14.59
C SER A 215 -11.33 -8.32 13.82
N ALA A 216 -11.45 -8.43 12.49
CA ALA A 216 -10.33 -8.80 11.62
C ALA A 216 -9.18 -7.79 11.71
N LEU A 217 -9.49 -6.48 11.66
CA LEU A 217 -8.49 -5.41 11.86
C LEU A 217 -7.82 -5.49 13.24
N SER A 218 -8.57 -5.85 14.27
CA SER A 218 -8.03 -6.00 15.64
C SER A 218 -7.09 -7.20 15.77
N ALA A 219 -7.32 -8.27 14.99
CA ALA A 219 -6.47 -9.46 14.94
C ALA A 219 -5.25 -9.31 14.00
N LEU A 220 -5.29 -8.34 13.08
CA LEU A 220 -4.27 -8.15 12.05
C LEU A 220 -2.84 -8.00 12.58
N PRO A 221 -2.55 -7.27 13.69
CA PRO A 221 -1.18 -7.19 14.21
C PRO A 221 -0.56 -8.55 14.51
N ALA A 222 -1.31 -9.45 15.13
CA ALA A 222 -0.83 -10.80 15.45
C ALA A 222 -0.61 -11.66 14.19
N LYS A 223 -1.46 -11.49 13.17
CA LYS A 223 -1.26 -12.16 11.87
C LYS A 223 0.00 -11.64 11.15
N ILE A 224 0.28 -10.35 11.22
CA ILE A 224 1.52 -9.77 10.67
C ILE A 224 2.75 -10.29 11.43
N GLU A 225 2.70 -10.43 12.77
CA GLU A 225 3.78 -11.04 13.54
C GLU A 225 4.10 -12.46 13.02
N GLN A 226 3.08 -13.28 12.72
CA GLN A 226 3.28 -14.60 12.10
C GLN A 226 3.92 -14.53 10.70
N VAL A 227 3.59 -13.52 9.89
CA VAL A 227 4.25 -13.30 8.59
C VAL A 227 5.71 -12.89 8.77
N LEU A 228 6.01 -12.05 9.77
CA LEU A 228 7.38 -11.64 10.07
C LEU A 228 8.25 -12.82 10.52
N ASP A 229 7.69 -13.82 11.18
CA ASP A 229 8.36 -15.07 11.53
C ASP A 229 8.78 -15.88 10.30
N MET A 230 8.18 -15.67 9.14
CA MET A 230 8.56 -16.28 7.86
C MET A 230 9.84 -15.67 7.25
N SER A 231 10.42 -14.64 7.86
CA SER A 231 11.57 -13.88 7.37
C SER A 231 12.72 -14.76 6.88
N LYS A 232 13.07 -15.83 7.62
CA LYS A 232 14.11 -16.78 7.22
C LYS A 232 13.78 -17.54 5.93
N ALA A 233 12.54 -17.97 5.77
CA ALA A 233 12.11 -18.65 4.54
C ALA A 233 12.13 -17.72 3.34
N ILE A 234 11.71 -16.45 3.54
CA ILE A 234 11.75 -15.42 2.50
C ILE A 234 13.19 -15.07 2.13
N THR A 235 14.12 -15.03 3.09
CA THR A 235 15.56 -14.82 2.82
C THR A 235 16.11 -15.90 1.88
N LEU A 236 15.82 -17.18 2.15
CA LEU A 236 16.25 -18.30 1.29
C LEU A 236 15.63 -18.21 -0.11
N LEU A 237 14.38 -17.78 -0.21
CA LEU A 237 13.72 -17.58 -1.49
C LEU A 237 14.35 -16.42 -2.29
N ALA A 238 14.76 -15.36 -1.61
CA ALA A 238 15.39 -14.20 -2.23
C ALA A 238 16.73 -14.52 -2.92
N GLU A 239 17.42 -15.60 -2.52
CA GLU A 239 18.68 -16.04 -3.13
C GLU A 239 18.52 -16.35 -4.63
N ASP A 240 17.35 -16.82 -5.07
CA ASP A 240 17.05 -17.10 -6.48
C ASP A 240 17.02 -15.84 -7.36
N PHE A 241 16.98 -14.66 -6.77
CA PHE A 241 16.93 -13.39 -7.48
C PHE A 241 18.28 -12.74 -7.67
N ALA A 242 19.37 -13.35 -7.20
CA ALA A 242 20.72 -12.78 -7.21
C ALA A 242 21.18 -12.34 -8.61
N ASP A 243 20.93 -13.16 -9.62
CA ASP A 243 21.29 -12.95 -11.03
C ASP A 243 20.13 -12.42 -11.89
N LYS A 244 18.95 -12.24 -11.33
CA LYS A 244 17.76 -11.82 -12.10
C LYS A 244 17.74 -10.32 -12.35
N HIS A 245 17.23 -9.95 -13.53
CA HIS A 245 17.09 -8.56 -13.98
C HIS A 245 15.64 -8.15 -14.21
N HIS A 246 14.75 -9.12 -14.35
CA HIS A 246 13.33 -8.94 -14.60
C HIS A 246 12.51 -9.78 -13.64
N SER A 247 11.25 -9.37 -13.38
CA SER A 247 10.32 -10.14 -12.56
C SER A 247 8.89 -9.72 -12.85
N LEU A 248 7.95 -10.67 -12.84
CA LEU A 248 6.53 -10.38 -12.93
C LEU A 248 5.84 -10.65 -11.61
N PHE A 249 4.84 -9.82 -11.30
CA PHE A 249 3.98 -9.98 -10.14
C PHE A 249 2.54 -10.17 -10.59
N LEU A 250 1.84 -11.15 -10.01
CA LEU A 250 0.48 -11.50 -10.39
C LEU A 250 -0.45 -11.42 -9.19
N GLY A 251 -1.58 -10.76 -9.38
CA GLY A 251 -2.68 -10.71 -8.43
C GLY A 251 -4.02 -10.73 -9.15
N ARG A 252 -5.09 -11.02 -8.41
CA ARG A 252 -6.46 -10.92 -8.92
C ARG A 252 -7.33 -10.10 -7.97
N GLY A 253 -8.31 -9.37 -8.52
CA GLY A 253 -9.18 -8.51 -7.74
C GLY A 253 -8.36 -7.50 -6.93
N ASP A 254 -8.67 -7.37 -5.66
CA ASP A 254 -7.98 -6.48 -4.69
C ASP A 254 -6.51 -6.85 -4.44
N GLN A 255 -6.05 -8.02 -4.87
CA GLN A 255 -4.64 -8.43 -4.80
C GLN A 255 -3.81 -7.96 -6.00
N TYR A 256 -4.44 -7.48 -7.07
CA TYR A 256 -3.68 -6.87 -8.17
C TYR A 256 -2.95 -5.60 -7.74
N PRO A 257 -3.56 -4.63 -7.04
CA PRO A 257 -2.82 -3.52 -6.47
C PRO A 257 -1.71 -3.92 -5.47
N ILE A 258 -1.85 -5.04 -4.77
CA ILE A 258 -0.80 -5.56 -3.88
C ILE A 258 0.37 -6.13 -4.69
N ALA A 259 0.09 -6.82 -5.78
CA ALA A 259 1.13 -7.22 -6.75
C ALA A 259 1.86 -6.00 -7.34
N MET A 260 1.13 -4.91 -7.67
CA MET A 260 1.73 -3.65 -8.13
C MET A 260 2.65 -3.05 -7.07
N GLU A 261 2.23 -3.05 -5.80
CA GLU A 261 3.05 -2.54 -4.70
C GLU A 261 4.30 -3.40 -4.47
N GLY A 262 4.17 -4.74 -4.53
CA GLY A 262 5.31 -5.65 -4.46
C GLY A 262 6.32 -5.41 -5.59
N ALA A 263 5.85 -5.25 -6.82
CA ALA A 263 6.68 -4.93 -7.98
C ALA A 263 7.36 -3.57 -7.82
N LEU A 264 6.65 -2.55 -7.30
CA LEU A 264 7.22 -1.24 -7.01
C LEU A 264 8.34 -1.35 -5.97
N LYS A 265 8.10 -2.02 -4.84
CA LYS A 265 9.13 -2.21 -3.79
C LYS A 265 10.37 -2.91 -4.34
N LEU A 266 10.19 -4.01 -5.08
CA LEU A 266 11.33 -4.72 -5.68
C LEU A 266 12.14 -3.81 -6.63
N LYS A 267 11.46 -3.08 -7.49
CA LYS A 267 12.04 -2.14 -8.45
C LYS A 267 12.84 -1.02 -7.77
N GLU A 268 12.26 -0.38 -6.75
CA GLU A 268 12.84 0.77 -6.06
C GLU A 268 14.18 0.45 -5.42
N ILE A 269 14.30 -0.71 -4.76
CA ILE A 269 15.44 -0.99 -3.89
C ILE A 269 16.41 -2.04 -4.44
N SER A 270 16.00 -2.91 -5.37
CA SER A 270 16.88 -3.92 -5.99
C SER A 270 17.30 -3.58 -7.41
N TYR A 271 16.63 -2.60 -8.05
CA TYR A 271 16.78 -2.21 -9.45
C TYR A 271 16.45 -3.32 -10.47
N ILE A 272 15.78 -4.39 -10.02
CA ILE A 272 15.16 -5.37 -10.93
C ILE A 272 13.98 -4.69 -11.62
N HIS A 273 13.88 -4.83 -12.95
CA HIS A 273 12.70 -4.38 -13.68
C HIS A 273 11.53 -5.31 -13.33
N ALA A 274 10.66 -4.84 -12.45
CA ALA A 274 9.51 -5.58 -11.97
C ALA A 274 8.21 -4.92 -12.43
N GLU A 275 7.31 -5.72 -12.98
CA GLU A 275 5.98 -5.29 -13.40
C GLU A 275 4.90 -6.17 -12.80
N ALA A 276 3.70 -5.61 -12.65
CA ALA A 276 2.56 -6.36 -12.14
C ALA A 276 1.42 -6.38 -13.15
N TYR A 277 0.75 -7.53 -13.21
CA TYR A 277 -0.42 -7.73 -14.06
C TYR A 277 -1.56 -8.36 -13.27
N ALA A 278 -2.80 -7.97 -13.62
CA ALA A 278 -3.94 -8.78 -13.27
C ALA A 278 -3.74 -10.16 -13.93
N ALA A 279 -3.73 -11.25 -13.16
CA ALA A 279 -3.33 -12.56 -13.69
C ALA A 279 -4.18 -13.03 -14.89
N GLY A 280 -5.42 -12.54 -15.02
CA GLY A 280 -6.26 -12.79 -16.19
C GLY A 280 -5.75 -12.15 -17.49
N GLU A 281 -4.94 -11.09 -17.40
CA GLU A 281 -4.38 -10.36 -18.55
C GLU A 281 -3.13 -11.03 -19.15
N LEU A 282 -2.61 -12.07 -18.51
CA LEU A 282 -1.42 -12.77 -19.01
C LEU A 282 -1.53 -13.18 -20.50
N LYS A 283 -2.71 -13.64 -20.94
CA LYS A 283 -2.97 -14.08 -22.32
C LYS A 283 -2.95 -12.94 -23.34
N HIS A 284 -3.03 -11.70 -22.89
CA HIS A 284 -3.09 -10.51 -23.73
C HIS A 284 -1.72 -9.84 -23.93
N GLY A 285 -0.64 -10.62 -23.83
CA GLY A 285 0.73 -10.18 -24.08
C GLY A 285 1.77 -10.69 -23.09
N PRO A 286 1.60 -10.51 -21.77
CA PRO A 286 2.65 -10.81 -20.78
C PRO A 286 3.17 -12.25 -20.78
N LEU A 287 2.37 -13.25 -21.23
CA LEU A 287 2.83 -14.63 -21.40
C LEU A 287 4.01 -14.78 -22.37
N ALA A 288 4.20 -13.84 -23.29
CA ALA A 288 5.34 -13.84 -24.20
C ALA A 288 6.69 -13.58 -23.47
N LEU A 289 6.64 -13.02 -22.26
CA LEU A 289 7.83 -12.72 -21.44
C LEU A 289 8.25 -13.88 -20.55
N ILE A 290 7.44 -14.94 -20.46
CA ILE A 290 7.67 -16.05 -19.53
C ILE A 290 8.76 -16.96 -20.07
N ASP A 291 9.83 -17.09 -19.29
CA ASP A 291 10.92 -18.03 -19.44
C ASP A 291 11.51 -18.44 -18.08
N ALA A 292 12.59 -19.21 -18.07
CA ALA A 292 13.26 -19.67 -16.85
C ALA A 292 14.05 -18.56 -16.11
N ASP A 293 14.30 -17.42 -16.78
CA ASP A 293 15.06 -16.31 -16.19
C ASP A 293 14.18 -15.21 -15.62
N MET A 294 12.85 -15.32 -15.81
CA MET A 294 11.87 -14.39 -15.26
C MET A 294 11.09 -15.00 -14.10
N PRO A 295 11.47 -14.69 -12.84
CA PRO A 295 10.69 -15.08 -11.68
C PRO A 295 9.28 -14.47 -11.72
N VAL A 296 8.27 -15.28 -11.45
CA VAL A 296 6.87 -14.85 -11.38
C VAL A 296 6.37 -15.00 -9.96
N ILE A 297 6.10 -13.87 -9.32
CA ILE A 297 5.59 -13.79 -7.95
C ILE A 297 4.05 -13.74 -8.01
N VAL A 298 3.40 -14.56 -7.20
CA VAL A 298 1.93 -14.66 -7.17
C VAL A 298 1.40 -14.40 -5.78
N VAL A 299 0.40 -13.54 -5.67
CA VAL A 299 -0.34 -13.26 -4.44
C VAL A 299 -1.65 -14.06 -4.45
N ALA A 300 -1.74 -15.07 -3.58
CA ALA A 300 -2.78 -16.10 -3.65
C ALA A 300 -3.54 -16.28 -2.31
N PRO A 301 -4.40 -15.31 -1.90
CA PRO A 301 -5.30 -15.52 -0.78
C PRO A 301 -6.35 -16.59 -1.12
N ASN A 302 -6.91 -17.20 -0.09
CA ASN A 302 -8.02 -18.14 -0.24
C ASN A 302 -9.35 -17.38 -0.36
N ASN A 303 -9.72 -17.03 -1.58
CA ASN A 303 -10.94 -16.30 -1.91
C ASN A 303 -11.63 -16.90 -3.15
N GLU A 304 -12.72 -16.30 -3.59
CA GLU A 304 -13.54 -16.74 -4.74
C GLU A 304 -12.80 -16.73 -6.09
N LEU A 305 -11.65 -16.07 -6.20
CA LEU A 305 -10.82 -16.00 -7.41
C LEU A 305 -9.69 -17.03 -7.43
N LEU A 306 -9.53 -17.83 -6.35
CA LEU A 306 -8.42 -18.77 -6.18
C LEU A 306 -8.34 -19.79 -7.31
N GLU A 307 -9.45 -20.41 -7.72
CA GLU A 307 -9.48 -21.39 -8.83
C GLU A 307 -9.02 -20.77 -10.15
N LYS A 308 -9.42 -19.50 -10.40
CA LYS A 308 -8.99 -18.78 -11.60
C LYS A 308 -7.48 -18.48 -11.54
N LEU A 309 -6.97 -18.18 -10.35
CA LEU A 309 -5.55 -17.93 -10.14
C LEU A 309 -4.73 -19.22 -10.33
N HIS A 310 -5.21 -20.38 -9.84
CA HIS A 310 -4.61 -21.68 -10.10
C HIS A 310 -4.44 -21.93 -11.62
N SER A 311 -5.49 -21.67 -12.41
CA SER A 311 -5.43 -21.81 -13.87
C SER A 311 -4.36 -20.90 -14.47
N ASN A 312 -4.22 -19.67 -14.02
CA ASN A 312 -3.20 -18.75 -14.52
C ASN A 312 -1.77 -19.21 -14.11
N VAL A 313 -1.59 -19.75 -12.91
CA VAL A 313 -0.31 -20.34 -12.47
C VAL A 313 0.11 -21.49 -13.40
N GLU A 314 -0.81 -22.42 -13.70
CA GLU A 314 -0.52 -23.53 -14.60
C GLU A 314 -0.19 -23.08 -16.03
N GLU A 315 -0.77 -21.98 -16.51
CA GLU A 315 -0.43 -21.39 -17.82
C GLU A 315 1.02 -20.88 -17.87
N VAL A 316 1.51 -20.27 -16.77
CA VAL A 316 2.90 -19.83 -16.64
C VAL A 316 3.85 -21.02 -16.56
N ARG A 317 3.52 -22.03 -15.73
CA ARG A 317 4.32 -23.25 -15.56
C ARG A 317 4.48 -24.03 -16.86
N ALA A 318 3.41 -24.14 -17.65
CA ALA A 318 3.43 -24.80 -18.96
C ALA A 318 4.41 -24.15 -19.97
N ARG A 319 4.89 -22.94 -19.69
CA ARG A 319 5.87 -22.19 -20.50
C ARG A 319 7.26 -22.13 -19.87
N GLY A 320 7.49 -22.92 -18.82
CA GLY A 320 8.78 -23.00 -18.15
C GLY A 320 9.05 -21.88 -17.15
N GLY A 321 8.04 -21.08 -16.78
CA GLY A 321 8.18 -20.02 -15.78
C GLY A 321 8.42 -20.55 -14.37
N LEU A 322 9.31 -19.90 -13.62
CA LEU A 322 9.57 -20.19 -12.20
C LEU A 322 8.63 -19.38 -11.32
N MET A 323 7.86 -20.08 -10.48
CA MET A 323 6.80 -19.49 -9.68
C MET A 323 7.19 -19.34 -8.21
N TYR A 324 6.86 -18.20 -7.63
CA TYR A 324 7.02 -17.88 -6.21
C TYR A 324 5.66 -17.48 -5.65
N VAL A 325 4.96 -18.44 -5.03
CA VAL A 325 3.55 -18.27 -4.65
C VAL A 325 3.44 -17.97 -3.16
N PHE A 326 2.99 -16.77 -2.82
CA PHE A 326 2.60 -16.41 -1.47
C PHE A 326 1.13 -16.80 -1.30
N ALA A 327 0.89 -17.97 -0.74
CA ALA A 327 -0.42 -18.61 -0.72
C ALA A 327 -0.97 -18.72 0.70
N ASP A 328 -2.27 -18.51 0.85
CA ASP A 328 -3.00 -18.92 2.06
C ASP A 328 -2.75 -20.39 2.37
N THR A 329 -2.62 -20.72 3.65
CA THR A 329 -2.42 -22.10 4.13
C THR A 329 -3.48 -23.08 3.61
N GLY A 330 -4.68 -22.59 3.30
CA GLY A 330 -5.80 -23.36 2.72
C GLY A 330 -5.85 -23.35 1.18
N ALA A 331 -4.94 -22.67 0.49
CA ALA A 331 -5.02 -22.48 -0.97
C ALA A 331 -4.54 -23.69 -1.82
N ASN A 332 -4.07 -24.77 -1.18
CA ASN A 332 -3.69 -26.02 -1.83
C ASN A 332 -2.58 -25.94 -2.92
N PHE A 333 -1.74 -24.92 -2.90
CA PHE A 333 -0.52 -24.90 -3.70
C PHE A 333 0.55 -25.81 -3.08
N LYS A 334 1.36 -26.46 -3.93
CA LYS A 334 2.44 -27.36 -3.49
C LYS A 334 3.74 -26.99 -4.18
N SER A 335 4.81 -26.91 -3.39
CA SER A 335 6.15 -26.70 -3.93
C SER A 335 6.65 -27.90 -4.74
N ASP A 336 7.34 -27.60 -5.84
CA ASP A 336 8.06 -28.57 -6.67
C ASP A 336 9.29 -27.89 -7.32
N SER A 337 9.85 -28.49 -8.37
CA SER A 337 11.04 -27.94 -9.07
C SER A 337 10.78 -26.63 -9.80
N THR A 338 9.53 -26.29 -10.11
CA THR A 338 9.13 -25.09 -10.87
C THR A 338 8.34 -24.07 -10.03
N MET A 339 7.96 -24.45 -8.83
CA MET A 339 7.13 -23.62 -7.96
C MET A 339 7.59 -23.70 -6.49
N LYS A 340 7.94 -22.57 -5.91
CA LYS A 340 8.19 -22.42 -4.48
C LYS A 340 6.98 -21.75 -3.83
N VAL A 341 6.43 -22.36 -2.80
CA VAL A 341 5.23 -21.87 -2.08
C VAL A 341 5.62 -21.42 -0.68
N LEU A 342 5.24 -20.20 -0.34
CA LEU A 342 5.29 -19.66 1.01
C LEU A 342 3.88 -19.60 1.59
N ALA A 343 3.64 -20.37 2.65
CA ALA A 343 2.34 -20.48 3.29
C ALA A 343 2.08 -19.28 4.19
N VAL A 344 1.26 -18.35 3.72
CA VAL A 344 0.82 -17.16 4.48
C VAL A 344 -0.32 -17.57 5.41
N PRO A 345 -0.34 -17.11 6.68
CA PRO A 345 -1.42 -17.39 7.61
C PRO A 345 -2.79 -17.01 7.04
N HIS A 346 -3.79 -17.86 7.30
CA HIS A 346 -5.16 -17.56 6.88
C HIS A 346 -5.66 -16.23 7.48
N CYS A 347 -6.37 -15.45 6.67
CA CYS A 347 -7.00 -14.21 7.11
C CYS A 347 -8.33 -13.97 6.40
N GLU A 348 -9.13 -13.12 7.02
CA GLU A 348 -10.39 -12.63 6.46
C GLU A 348 -10.13 -11.80 5.20
N LYS A 349 -11.01 -11.91 4.20
CA LYS A 349 -10.88 -11.27 2.88
C LYS A 349 -10.59 -9.77 2.99
N ALA A 350 -11.31 -9.05 3.85
CA ALA A 350 -11.19 -7.60 3.95
C ALA A 350 -9.78 -7.11 4.37
N ILE A 351 -9.01 -7.92 5.12
CA ILE A 351 -7.66 -7.57 5.57
C ILE A 351 -6.55 -8.26 4.75
N ALA A 352 -6.91 -9.15 3.82
CA ALA A 352 -5.93 -9.87 3.01
C ALA A 352 -4.97 -8.93 2.25
N PRO A 353 -5.41 -7.83 1.60
CA PRO A 353 -4.49 -6.89 0.96
C PRO A 353 -3.42 -6.34 1.91
N ILE A 354 -3.78 -6.07 3.17
CA ILE A 354 -2.83 -5.55 4.16
C ILE A 354 -1.82 -6.64 4.55
N LEU A 355 -2.29 -7.85 4.84
CA LEU A 355 -1.43 -8.95 5.28
C LEU A 355 -0.44 -9.38 4.18
N TYR A 356 -0.92 -9.52 2.93
CA TYR A 356 -0.10 -10.00 1.82
C TYR A 356 0.94 -8.99 1.32
N SER A 357 0.80 -7.69 1.65
CA SER A 357 1.84 -6.70 1.34
C SER A 357 3.14 -6.94 2.12
N VAL A 358 3.05 -7.46 3.34
CA VAL A 358 4.20 -7.60 4.26
C VAL A 358 5.25 -8.60 3.75
N PRO A 359 4.92 -9.82 3.31
CA PRO A 359 5.91 -10.76 2.81
C PRO A 359 6.56 -10.28 1.50
N LEU A 360 5.86 -9.47 0.67
CA LEU A 360 6.43 -8.87 -0.53
C LEU A 360 7.45 -7.76 -0.19
N GLN A 361 7.21 -7.00 0.88
CA GLN A 361 8.17 -6.03 1.40
C GLN A 361 9.44 -6.74 1.90
N LEU A 362 9.30 -7.84 2.65
CA LEU A 362 10.44 -8.66 3.09
C LEU A 362 11.21 -9.25 1.92
N LEU A 363 10.52 -9.80 0.91
CA LEU A 363 11.17 -10.32 -0.31
C LEU A 363 12.01 -9.24 -0.98
N SER A 364 11.42 -8.07 -1.23
CA SER A 364 12.12 -6.94 -1.87
C SER A 364 13.34 -6.51 -1.07
N TYR A 365 13.22 -6.43 0.26
CA TYR A 365 14.32 -6.11 1.16
C TYR A 365 15.48 -7.11 1.05
N TYR A 366 15.20 -8.43 1.13
CA TYR A 366 16.26 -9.44 1.07
C TYR A 366 16.91 -9.54 -0.31
N VAL A 367 16.13 -9.42 -1.37
CA VAL A 367 16.67 -9.34 -2.74
C VAL A 367 17.62 -8.15 -2.89
N ALA A 368 17.25 -6.98 -2.37
CA ALA A 368 18.10 -5.79 -2.40
C ALA A 368 19.43 -6.00 -1.64
N LEU A 369 19.39 -6.69 -0.49
CA LEU A 369 20.60 -7.05 0.25
C LEU A 369 21.53 -7.95 -0.55
N ILE A 370 20.99 -8.96 -1.23
CA ILE A 370 21.75 -9.90 -2.06
C ILE A 370 22.39 -9.16 -3.24
N LYS A 371 21.65 -8.23 -3.85
CA LYS A 371 22.17 -7.39 -4.95
C LYS A 371 23.13 -6.29 -4.49
N GLY A 372 23.32 -6.11 -3.18
CA GLY A 372 24.25 -5.13 -2.60
C GLY A 372 23.85 -3.67 -2.80
N THR A 373 22.56 -3.40 -2.97
CA THR A 373 22.03 -2.03 -3.17
C THR A 373 21.77 -1.32 -1.85
N ASP A 374 21.69 0.01 -1.85
CA ASP A 374 21.29 0.78 -0.67
C ASP A 374 19.76 0.69 -0.51
N VAL A 375 19.34 0.08 0.59
CA VAL A 375 17.92 -0.20 0.87
C VAL A 375 17.20 1.03 1.43
N ASP A 376 17.91 1.82 2.26
CA ASP A 376 17.32 2.99 2.93
C ASP A 376 17.30 4.22 2.01
N GLN A 377 18.32 4.35 1.14
CA GLN A 377 18.47 5.47 0.21
C GLN A 377 18.81 4.97 -1.21
N PRO A 378 17.84 4.36 -1.90
CA PRO A 378 18.06 3.88 -3.26
C PRO A 378 18.38 5.05 -4.20
N ARG A 379 19.22 4.78 -5.22
CA ARG A 379 19.66 5.80 -6.18
C ARG A 379 18.48 6.47 -6.88
N ASN A 380 18.62 7.76 -7.16
CA ASN A 380 17.66 8.57 -7.95
C ASN A 380 16.26 8.72 -7.32
N LEU A 381 16.06 8.33 -6.07
CA LEU A 381 14.80 8.46 -5.38
C LEU A 381 14.93 9.36 -4.14
N ALA A 382 13.84 9.99 -3.76
CA ALA A 382 13.70 10.80 -2.55
C ALA A 382 12.46 10.38 -1.75
N LYS A 383 12.51 10.54 -0.42
CA LYS A 383 11.38 10.17 0.46
C LYS A 383 10.11 10.95 0.15
N SER A 384 10.23 12.19 -0.28
CA SER A 384 9.10 13.05 -0.63
C SER A 384 9.44 13.89 -1.86
N VAL A 385 8.52 13.94 -2.81
CA VAL A 385 8.61 14.75 -4.03
C VAL A 385 7.84 16.05 -3.80
N THR A 386 8.57 17.11 -3.44
CA THR A 386 8.00 18.41 -3.07
C THR A 386 8.11 19.45 -4.20
N VAL A 387 8.74 19.09 -5.30
CA VAL A 387 8.90 19.91 -6.51
C VAL A 387 8.46 19.10 -7.72
N GLU A 388 8.08 19.81 -8.76
CA GLU A 388 7.79 19.28 -10.10
C GLU A 388 9.07 19.00 -10.88
#